data_30093beb5bb7d86937b24e5d13a8db95
#
_entry.id   30093beb5bb7d86937b24e5d13a8db95
#
_cell.length_a   1.000
_cell.length_b   1.000
_cell.length_c   1.000
_cell.angle_alpha   90.00
_cell.angle_beta   90.00
_cell.angle_gamma   90.00
#
_symmetry.space_group_name_H-M   'P 1'
#
loop_
_entity.id
_entity.type
_entity.pdbx_description
1 polymer ?
#
loop_
_entity_poly.entity_id
_entity_poly.type
_entity_poly.pdbx_seq_one_letter_code
_entity_poly.pdbx_strand_id
1 'polypeptide(L)'
;MQQKEKQIVNHGWGHSRPVLIALALALITMVYFAFSFQEPSSKISPALKNDAPPFLIRAFPKTDWSKADPAVTRVLSGGPGRDGIPAIDEPKFEPIGVNNRSESVQAIVLRDGDSIKVYPYNILVWHEVVNDTVAGVPVAVTFCPLCGSAIVYDRRLPDGVSTFGVSGGLLESNMIMYDRSTETLWQQSTGKALAGKYFGQELKRNQFQLMTLGEVRTKYPKAHVLSEKTGYPRNYSSNPYSGYDISEDFIFSPSFRDTRYPAKTIFVAFLFGDRAMGVPWLELRDGETYTTEVNEQEITLRKQDSELSVTDRDGQEIPFYFEMWFSWAVQHQTDGMVFDPSRP
;
A
#
# COMPACT_ATOMS: atom_id res chain seq x y z
N MET A 1 12.33 -21.65 94.53
CA MET A 1 12.85 -20.40 93.92
C MET A 1 13.16 -20.69 92.49
N GLN A 2 12.26 -20.31 91.55
CA GLN A 2 12.41 -20.52 90.15
C GLN A 2 12.33 -19.15 89.42
N GLN A 3 13.41 -18.78 88.74
CA GLN A 3 13.47 -17.61 87.87
C GLN A 3 12.75 -17.93 86.57
N LYS A 4 11.82 -17.04 86.12
CA LYS A 4 11.20 -17.04 84.78
C LYS A 4 12.02 -16.16 83.90
N GLU A 5 12.66 -16.74 82.87
CA GLU A 5 13.20 -16.03 81.75
C GLU A 5 12.10 -15.52 80.80
N LYS A 6 12.14 -14.23 80.50
CA LYS A 6 11.29 -13.61 79.44
C LYS A 6 11.97 -13.73 78.10
N GLN A 7 11.39 -14.48 77.17
CA GLN A 7 11.76 -14.46 75.77
C GLN A 7 11.21 -13.19 75.11
N ILE A 8 12.11 -12.41 74.51
CA ILE A 8 11.77 -11.27 73.65
C ILE A 8 11.61 -11.79 72.24
N VAL A 9 10.40 -11.72 71.69
CA VAL A 9 10.12 -12.06 70.28
C VAL A 9 10.42 -10.84 69.41
N ASN A 10 11.46 -10.93 68.57
CA ASN A 10 11.85 -9.95 67.62
C ASN A 10 11.03 -10.15 66.29
N HIS A 11 10.09 -9.26 65.99
CA HIS A 11 9.37 -9.24 64.73
C HIS A 11 10.22 -8.51 63.68
N GLY A 12 11.02 -9.28 62.93
CA GLY A 12 11.71 -8.77 61.76
C GLY A 12 10.73 -8.57 60.61
N TRP A 13 10.55 -7.33 60.20
CA TRP A 13 9.83 -6.98 58.94
C TRP A 13 10.74 -7.27 57.76
N GLY A 14 10.63 -8.47 57.19
CA GLY A 14 11.24 -8.82 55.94
C GLY A 14 10.41 -8.24 54.77
N HIS A 15 10.75 -7.06 54.31
CA HIS A 15 10.21 -6.58 53.03
C HIS A 15 10.79 -7.42 51.88
N SER A 16 9.95 -8.23 51.32
CA SER A 16 10.30 -9.16 50.23
C SER A 16 10.79 -8.41 48.99
N ARG A 17 12.08 -8.51 48.70
CA ARG A 17 12.76 -8.03 47.49
C ARG A 17 12.01 -8.32 46.17
N PRO A 18 11.20 -9.40 46.01
CA PRO A 18 10.44 -9.65 44.79
C PRO A 18 9.34 -8.62 44.47
N VAL A 19 8.73 -7.98 45.48
CA VAL A 19 7.66 -6.98 45.26
C VAL A 19 8.24 -5.67 44.72
N LEU A 20 9.42 -5.27 45.14
CA LEU A 20 10.11 -4.06 44.62
C LEU A 20 10.62 -4.25 43.17
N ILE A 21 11.05 -5.47 42.82
CA ILE A 21 11.47 -5.80 41.46
C ILE A 21 10.26 -5.84 40.51
N ALA A 22 9.12 -6.38 40.94
CA ALA A 22 7.90 -6.39 40.14
C ALA A 22 7.34 -4.97 39.88
N LEU A 23 7.41 -4.09 40.89
CA LEU A 23 7.01 -2.69 40.74
C LEU A 23 7.97 -1.89 39.85
N ALA A 24 9.27 -2.16 39.90
CA ALA A 24 10.25 -1.53 39.01
C ALA A 24 10.09 -1.99 37.56
N LEU A 25 9.81 -3.27 37.30
CA LEU A 25 9.52 -3.80 35.95
C LEU A 25 8.21 -3.27 35.43
N ALA A 26 7.16 -3.11 36.22
CA ALA A 26 5.90 -2.53 35.83
C ALA A 26 6.04 -1.02 35.46
N LEU A 27 6.88 -0.27 36.20
CA LEU A 27 7.20 1.11 35.90
C LEU A 27 8.04 1.25 34.60
N ILE A 28 9.01 0.37 34.39
CA ILE A 28 9.82 0.35 33.15
C ILE A 28 8.95 0.01 31.93
N THR A 29 8.02 -0.96 32.04
CA THR A 29 7.08 -1.27 30.95
C THR A 29 6.09 -0.14 30.71
N MET A 30 5.60 0.55 31.73
CA MET A 30 4.75 1.75 31.56
C MET A 30 5.50 2.91 30.92
N VAL A 31 6.75 3.14 31.28
CA VAL A 31 7.61 4.17 30.66
C VAL A 31 7.94 3.79 29.22
N TYR A 32 8.22 2.52 28.93
CA TYR A 32 8.46 2.04 27.56
C TYR A 32 7.21 2.16 26.68
N PHE A 33 6.02 1.86 27.23
CA PHE A 33 4.74 2.04 26.53
C PHE A 33 4.40 3.53 26.31
N ALA A 34 4.73 4.41 27.28
CA ALA A 34 4.53 5.87 27.13
C ALA A 34 5.50 6.50 26.10
N PHE A 35 6.73 5.97 25.96
CA PHE A 35 7.68 6.42 24.94
C PHE A 35 7.37 5.84 23.55
N SER A 36 6.70 4.69 23.45
CA SER A 36 6.31 4.09 22.17
C SER A 36 5.08 4.75 21.53
N PHE A 37 4.36 5.61 22.25
CA PHE A 37 3.25 6.43 21.78
C PHE A 37 3.58 7.92 21.73
N GLN A 38 4.84 8.26 21.53
CA GLN A 38 5.18 9.63 21.18
C GLN A 38 4.77 9.82 19.73
N GLU A 39 3.54 10.32 19.51
CA GLU A 39 3.12 10.83 18.20
C GLU A 39 4.22 11.74 17.67
N PRO A 40 4.68 11.56 16.41
CA PRO A 40 5.57 12.53 15.81
C PRO A 40 4.83 13.86 15.86
N SER A 41 5.28 14.79 16.71
CA SER A 41 4.72 16.14 16.75
C SER A 41 5.12 16.84 15.44
N SER A 42 4.41 16.52 14.36
CA SER A 42 4.42 17.34 13.16
C SER A 42 3.85 18.68 13.58
N LYS A 43 4.70 19.70 13.63
CA LYS A 43 4.27 21.09 13.84
C LYS A 43 3.34 21.43 12.68
N ILE A 44 2.03 21.22 12.88
CA ILE A 44 0.97 21.53 11.93
C ILE A 44 1.00 23.05 11.74
N SER A 45 1.38 23.47 10.56
CA SER A 45 1.36 24.90 10.22
C SER A 45 -0.08 25.27 9.78
N PRO A 46 -0.75 26.23 10.44
CA PRO A 46 -2.07 26.69 10.03
C PRO A 46 -2.12 27.29 8.60
N ALA A 47 -0.96 27.53 8.00
CA ALA A 47 -0.78 28.15 6.69
C ALA A 47 -1.19 27.25 5.50
N LEU A 48 -1.17 25.91 5.63
CA LEU A 48 -1.31 24.99 4.49
C LEU A 48 -2.68 25.03 3.81
N LYS A 49 -3.77 25.41 4.50
CA LYS A 49 -5.09 25.53 3.86
C LYS A 49 -5.09 26.54 2.71
N ASN A 50 -4.31 27.62 2.82
CA ASN A 50 -4.27 28.66 1.80
C ASN A 50 -3.33 28.29 0.63
N ASP A 51 -2.44 27.32 0.84
CA ASP A 51 -1.42 26.93 -0.12
C ASP A 51 -1.80 25.66 -0.91
N ALA A 52 -2.79 24.89 -0.44
CA ALA A 52 -3.31 23.72 -1.18
C ALA A 52 -4.00 24.18 -2.48
N PRO A 53 -3.89 23.40 -3.58
CA PRO A 53 -4.49 23.78 -4.86
C PRO A 53 -6.00 24.06 -4.74
N PRO A 54 -6.49 25.21 -5.23
CA PRO A 54 -7.90 25.59 -5.07
C PRO A 54 -8.91 24.57 -5.64
N PHE A 55 -8.52 23.79 -6.64
CA PHE A 55 -9.40 22.76 -7.19
C PHE A 55 -9.65 21.61 -6.20
N LEU A 56 -8.64 21.21 -5.41
CA LEU A 56 -8.78 20.20 -4.35
C LEU A 56 -9.65 20.73 -3.21
N ILE A 57 -9.40 21.95 -2.74
CA ILE A 57 -10.20 22.55 -1.65
C ILE A 57 -11.67 22.60 -2.04
N ARG A 58 -11.99 22.98 -3.29
CA ARG A 58 -13.37 23.01 -3.79
C ARG A 58 -13.98 21.63 -3.93
N ALA A 59 -13.20 20.64 -4.38
CA ALA A 59 -13.68 19.28 -4.60
C ALA A 59 -13.89 18.51 -3.28
N PHE A 60 -13.15 18.87 -2.22
CA PHE A 60 -13.10 18.13 -0.95
C PHE A 60 -13.40 19.06 0.25
N PRO A 61 -14.63 19.57 0.38
CA PRO A 61 -15.01 20.55 1.40
C PRO A 61 -15.02 19.97 2.83
N LYS A 62 -15.14 18.65 2.99
CA LYS A 62 -15.14 17.99 4.30
C LYS A 62 -13.75 17.64 4.80
N THR A 63 -12.74 17.73 3.93
CA THR A 63 -11.32 17.47 4.32
C THR A 63 -10.89 18.46 5.39
N ASP A 64 -10.31 17.93 6.46
CA ASP A 64 -9.66 18.77 7.49
C ASP A 64 -8.30 19.27 6.97
N TRP A 65 -8.33 20.37 6.24
CA TRP A 65 -7.15 20.99 5.64
C TRP A 65 -6.16 21.58 6.65
N SER A 66 -6.50 21.60 7.94
CA SER A 66 -5.55 21.96 8.99
C SER A 66 -4.53 20.84 9.24
N LYS A 67 -4.84 19.63 8.76
CA LYS A 67 -4.02 18.44 8.86
C LYS A 67 -3.61 18.01 7.44
N ALA A 68 -2.51 18.58 6.95
CA ALA A 68 -2.05 18.28 5.59
C ALA A 68 -0.51 18.24 5.51
N ASP A 69 0.00 17.36 4.66
CA ASP A 69 1.40 17.28 4.28
C ASP A 69 1.76 18.50 3.39
N PRO A 70 2.91 19.16 3.58
CA PRO A 70 3.37 20.19 2.67
C PRO A 70 3.42 19.79 1.20
N ALA A 71 3.60 18.50 0.90
CA ALA A 71 3.58 17.98 -0.46
C ALA A 71 2.23 18.22 -1.17
N VAL A 72 1.13 18.41 -0.43
CA VAL A 72 -0.18 18.68 -1.02
C VAL A 72 -0.20 19.95 -1.88
N THR A 73 0.69 20.92 -1.59
CA THR A 73 0.84 22.17 -2.37
C THR A 73 1.34 21.93 -3.79
N ARG A 74 2.00 20.78 -4.03
CA ARG A 74 2.56 20.37 -5.33
C ARG A 74 1.62 19.48 -6.13
N VAL A 75 0.41 19.21 -5.62
CA VAL A 75 -0.56 18.40 -6.32
C VAL A 75 -1.03 19.10 -7.59
N LEU A 76 -0.92 18.41 -8.70
CA LEU A 76 -1.37 18.85 -10.02
C LEU A 76 -2.77 18.29 -10.33
N SER A 77 -3.53 19.01 -11.16
CA SER A 77 -4.75 18.44 -11.72
C SER A 77 -4.42 17.47 -12.83
N GLY A 78 -4.94 16.23 -12.75
CA GLY A 78 -4.82 15.22 -13.80
C GLY A 78 -5.77 15.41 -14.99
N GLY A 79 -6.60 16.48 -14.96
CA GLY A 79 -7.61 16.77 -15.98
C GLY A 79 -9.03 16.40 -15.51
N PRO A 80 -9.38 15.11 -15.36
CA PRO A 80 -10.65 14.73 -14.75
C PRO A 80 -10.71 15.22 -13.30
N GLY A 81 -11.82 15.82 -12.90
CA GLY A 81 -12.03 16.22 -11.50
C GLY A 81 -12.36 15.03 -10.61
N ARG A 82 -12.84 15.31 -9.39
CA ARG A 82 -13.31 14.30 -8.45
C ARG A 82 -14.29 13.32 -9.11
N ASP A 83 -14.00 12.01 -9.00
CA ASP A 83 -14.74 10.91 -9.63
C ASP A 83 -14.95 11.05 -11.15
N GLY A 84 -14.19 11.91 -11.83
CA GLY A 84 -14.19 12.01 -13.31
C GLY A 84 -13.63 10.73 -13.97
N ILE A 85 -12.79 9.99 -13.23
CA ILE A 85 -12.49 8.57 -13.44
C ILE A 85 -13.31 7.82 -12.40
N PRO A 86 -14.43 7.17 -12.78
CA PRO A 86 -15.34 6.58 -11.81
C PRO A 86 -14.80 5.27 -11.25
N ALA A 87 -14.67 5.17 -9.92
CA ALA A 87 -14.36 3.91 -9.27
C ALA A 87 -15.49 2.89 -9.45
N ILE A 88 -15.16 1.59 -9.45
CA ILE A 88 -16.15 0.50 -9.46
C ILE A 88 -16.49 0.15 -8.02
N ASP A 89 -17.72 0.41 -7.59
CA ASP A 89 -18.18 0.15 -6.22
C ASP A 89 -18.95 -1.18 -6.09
N GLU A 90 -19.52 -1.66 -7.18
CA GLU A 90 -20.27 -2.92 -7.26
C GLU A 90 -19.69 -3.82 -8.37
N PRO A 91 -18.48 -4.38 -8.16
CA PRO A 91 -17.83 -5.16 -9.19
C PRO A 91 -18.61 -6.44 -9.51
N LYS A 92 -18.80 -6.71 -10.80
CA LYS A 92 -19.42 -7.93 -11.31
C LYS A 92 -18.35 -8.82 -11.93
N PHE A 93 -18.45 -10.10 -11.67
CA PHE A 93 -17.49 -11.09 -12.15
C PHE A 93 -18.15 -12.09 -13.09
N GLU A 94 -17.34 -12.65 -13.96
CA GLU A 94 -17.70 -13.75 -14.86
C GLU A 94 -16.63 -14.84 -14.83
N PRO A 95 -16.96 -16.11 -15.15
CA PRO A 95 -15.96 -17.17 -15.19
C PRO A 95 -14.85 -16.83 -16.20
N ILE A 96 -13.58 -17.08 -15.86
CA ILE A 96 -12.42 -16.80 -16.72
C ILE A 96 -12.50 -17.52 -18.07
N GLY A 97 -13.13 -18.70 -18.11
CA GLY A 97 -13.26 -19.51 -19.33
C GLY A 97 -14.19 -18.95 -20.41
N VAL A 98 -15.12 -18.04 -20.05
CA VAL A 98 -16.00 -17.36 -21.03
C VAL A 98 -15.44 -16.03 -21.49
N ASN A 99 -14.36 -15.58 -20.89
CA ASN A 99 -13.70 -14.33 -21.20
C ASN A 99 -12.78 -14.47 -22.42
N ASN A 100 -12.95 -13.63 -23.42
CA ASN A 100 -12.21 -13.68 -24.71
C ASN A 100 -11.14 -12.58 -24.84
N ARG A 101 -10.77 -11.88 -23.74
CA ARG A 101 -9.69 -10.90 -23.76
C ARG A 101 -8.37 -11.57 -24.09
N SER A 102 -7.44 -10.77 -24.63
CA SER A 102 -6.08 -11.23 -24.93
C SER A 102 -5.42 -11.89 -23.74
N GLU A 103 -4.71 -12.98 -23.96
CA GLU A 103 -3.94 -13.68 -22.95
C GLU A 103 -2.81 -12.85 -22.36
N SER A 104 -2.30 -11.86 -23.09
CA SER A 104 -1.23 -10.97 -22.64
C SER A 104 -1.67 -9.86 -21.69
N VAL A 105 -2.98 -9.67 -21.48
CA VAL A 105 -3.47 -8.64 -20.55
C VAL A 105 -3.03 -8.95 -19.13
N GLN A 106 -2.32 -8.04 -18.50
CA GLN A 106 -1.94 -8.10 -17.09
C GLN A 106 -3.16 -7.93 -16.18
N ALA A 107 -3.15 -8.59 -15.05
CA ALA A 107 -4.23 -8.53 -14.07
C ALA A 107 -3.72 -8.66 -12.64
N ILE A 108 -4.37 -7.94 -11.72
CA ILE A 108 -4.24 -8.18 -10.29
C ILE A 108 -5.07 -9.41 -9.94
N VAL A 109 -4.47 -10.34 -9.21
CA VAL A 109 -5.07 -11.63 -8.85
C VAL A 109 -5.13 -11.77 -7.34
N LEU A 110 -6.32 -11.96 -6.80
CA LEU A 110 -6.57 -12.10 -5.36
C LEU A 110 -7.20 -13.46 -5.05
N ARG A 111 -6.78 -14.07 -3.94
CA ARG A 111 -7.41 -15.27 -3.40
C ARG A 111 -8.69 -14.89 -2.64
N ASP A 112 -9.80 -15.53 -2.98
CA ASP A 112 -11.12 -15.35 -2.34
C ASP A 112 -11.58 -16.71 -1.76
N GLY A 113 -11.00 -17.10 -0.64
CA GLY A 113 -11.12 -18.45 -0.09
C GLY A 113 -10.55 -19.48 -1.06
N ASP A 114 -11.40 -20.42 -1.51
CA ASP A 114 -11.04 -21.43 -2.53
C ASP A 114 -11.17 -20.90 -3.97
N SER A 115 -11.62 -19.66 -4.16
CA SER A 115 -11.79 -19.01 -5.45
C SER A 115 -10.68 -18.00 -5.71
N ILE A 116 -10.60 -17.54 -6.96
CA ILE A 116 -9.68 -16.51 -7.42
C ILE A 116 -10.48 -15.40 -8.08
N LYS A 117 -10.26 -14.17 -7.65
CA LYS A 117 -10.76 -12.95 -8.29
C LYS A 117 -9.66 -12.27 -9.08
N VAL A 118 -9.98 -11.88 -10.31
CA VAL A 118 -9.03 -11.34 -11.29
C VAL A 118 -9.50 -9.96 -11.76
N TYR A 119 -8.61 -8.97 -11.70
CA TYR A 119 -8.90 -7.57 -12.04
C TYR A 119 -7.97 -7.13 -13.19
N PRO A 120 -8.42 -7.23 -14.45
CA PRO A 120 -7.59 -6.96 -15.61
C PRO A 120 -7.27 -5.47 -15.78
N TYR A 121 -6.04 -5.17 -16.18
CA TYR A 121 -5.57 -3.79 -16.39
C TYR A 121 -6.36 -3.04 -17.45
N ASN A 122 -6.88 -3.71 -18.48
CA ASN A 122 -7.72 -3.06 -19.50
C ASN A 122 -9.04 -2.49 -18.95
N ILE A 123 -9.50 -2.96 -17.76
CA ILE A 123 -10.61 -2.34 -17.03
C ILE A 123 -10.05 -1.31 -16.05
N LEU A 124 -9.01 -1.67 -15.28
CA LEU A 124 -8.45 -0.80 -14.25
C LEU A 124 -7.93 0.53 -14.81
N VAL A 125 -7.41 0.55 -16.05
CA VAL A 125 -6.93 1.78 -16.71
C VAL A 125 -8.03 2.84 -16.91
N TRP A 126 -9.30 2.43 -16.89
CA TRP A 126 -10.46 3.32 -17.05
C TRP A 126 -11.14 3.69 -15.73
N HIS A 127 -10.81 2.98 -14.64
CA HIS A 127 -11.50 3.09 -13.36
C HIS A 127 -10.56 3.37 -12.19
N GLU A 128 -9.31 2.97 -12.29
CA GLU A 128 -8.22 3.17 -11.33
C GLU A 128 -8.47 2.56 -9.93
N VAL A 129 -9.71 2.47 -9.46
CA VAL A 129 -10.10 1.92 -8.16
C VAL A 129 -11.29 0.97 -8.31
N VAL A 130 -11.17 -0.22 -7.72
CA VAL A 130 -12.29 -1.16 -7.54
C VAL A 130 -12.47 -1.42 -6.04
N ASN A 131 -13.63 -1.04 -5.50
CA ASN A 131 -14.01 -1.34 -4.12
C ASN A 131 -14.70 -2.71 -4.08
N ASP A 132 -14.06 -3.70 -3.45
CA ASP A 132 -14.60 -5.06 -3.39
C ASP A 132 -14.48 -5.64 -1.96
N THR A 133 -14.95 -6.85 -1.79
CA THR A 133 -14.71 -7.71 -0.62
C THR A 133 -14.18 -9.05 -1.11
N VAL A 134 -13.00 -9.43 -0.63
CA VAL A 134 -12.28 -10.66 -1.02
C VAL A 134 -11.99 -11.45 0.24
N ALA A 135 -12.41 -12.71 0.31
CA ALA A 135 -12.30 -13.57 1.48
C ALA A 135 -12.80 -12.89 2.79
N GLY A 136 -13.87 -12.10 2.69
CA GLY A 136 -14.43 -11.36 3.82
C GLY A 136 -13.68 -10.08 4.19
N VAL A 137 -12.57 -9.76 3.51
CA VAL A 137 -11.80 -8.52 3.72
C VAL A 137 -12.24 -7.46 2.72
N PRO A 138 -12.71 -6.28 3.17
CA PRO A 138 -13.01 -5.17 2.28
C PRO A 138 -11.71 -4.59 1.72
N VAL A 139 -11.56 -4.58 0.39
CA VAL A 139 -10.34 -4.15 -0.31
C VAL A 139 -10.60 -3.06 -1.33
N ALA A 140 -9.63 -2.17 -1.53
CA ALA A 140 -9.52 -1.30 -2.68
C ALA A 140 -8.41 -1.85 -3.59
N VAL A 141 -8.80 -2.40 -4.74
CA VAL A 141 -7.87 -2.80 -5.79
C VAL A 141 -7.57 -1.57 -6.63
N THR A 142 -6.32 -1.11 -6.63
CA THR A 142 -5.95 0.16 -7.24
C THR A 142 -4.88 -0.01 -8.31
N PHE A 143 -4.99 0.80 -9.38
CA PHE A 143 -4.02 0.87 -10.46
C PHE A 143 -3.89 2.30 -10.97
N CYS A 144 -2.70 2.87 -10.91
CA CYS A 144 -2.39 4.16 -11.53
C CYS A 144 -1.64 3.93 -12.86
N PRO A 145 -2.25 4.18 -14.02
CA PRO A 145 -1.61 3.90 -15.32
C PRO A 145 -0.40 4.79 -15.60
N LEU A 146 -0.36 6.00 -15.04
CA LEU A 146 0.76 6.94 -15.24
C LEU A 146 2.06 6.48 -14.59
N CYS A 147 1.99 5.75 -13.49
CA CYS A 147 3.16 5.22 -12.77
C CYS A 147 3.21 3.69 -12.75
N GLY A 148 2.31 3.02 -13.49
CA GLY A 148 2.24 1.56 -13.57
C GLY A 148 2.04 0.91 -12.19
N SER A 149 1.53 1.66 -11.20
CA SER A 149 1.46 1.15 -9.84
C SER A 149 0.18 0.36 -9.60
N ALA A 150 0.36 -0.89 -9.17
CA ALA A 150 -0.70 -1.81 -8.78
C ALA A 150 -0.56 -2.11 -7.28
N ILE A 151 -1.58 -1.78 -6.50
CA ILE A 151 -1.58 -1.94 -5.05
C ILE A 151 -2.99 -2.30 -4.57
N VAL A 152 -3.07 -3.19 -3.61
CA VAL A 152 -4.33 -3.56 -2.97
C VAL A 152 -4.30 -3.11 -1.52
N TYR A 153 -5.26 -2.29 -1.14
CA TYR A 153 -5.40 -1.75 0.20
C TYR A 153 -6.59 -2.33 0.96
N ASP A 154 -6.45 -2.47 2.26
CA ASP A 154 -7.55 -2.73 3.19
C ASP A 154 -8.39 -1.45 3.33
N ARG A 155 -9.72 -1.56 3.17
CA ARG A 155 -10.65 -0.42 3.28
C ARG A 155 -11.14 -0.17 4.69
N ARG A 156 -10.68 -0.95 5.68
CA ARG A 156 -10.99 -0.72 7.10
C ARG A 156 -10.16 0.44 7.61
N LEU A 157 -10.82 1.52 7.94
CA LEU A 157 -10.27 2.72 8.58
C LEU A 157 -10.64 2.70 10.07
N PRO A 158 -10.04 3.53 10.92
CA PRO A 158 -10.35 3.54 12.36
C PRO A 158 -11.85 3.69 12.69
N ASP A 159 -12.62 4.42 11.90
CA ASP A 159 -14.04 4.64 12.11
C ASP A 159 -14.94 3.63 11.38
N GLY A 160 -14.39 2.64 10.71
CA GLY A 160 -15.15 1.64 9.96
C GLY A 160 -14.69 1.46 8.52
N VAL A 161 -15.47 0.72 7.73
CA VAL A 161 -15.16 0.45 6.31
C VAL A 161 -15.58 1.65 5.47
N SER A 162 -14.67 2.12 4.60
CA SER A 162 -14.99 3.13 3.59
C SER A 162 -14.86 2.59 2.17
N THR A 163 -15.42 3.29 1.20
CA THR A 163 -15.08 3.15 -0.21
C THR A 163 -14.12 4.25 -0.63
N PHE A 164 -13.30 3.97 -1.64
CA PHE A 164 -12.35 4.92 -2.19
C PHE A 164 -12.80 5.38 -3.58
N GLY A 165 -12.51 6.64 -3.88
CA GLY A 165 -12.72 7.26 -5.20
C GLY A 165 -11.46 7.94 -5.70
N VAL A 166 -11.46 8.35 -6.97
CA VAL A 166 -10.36 9.05 -7.63
C VAL A 166 -10.53 10.55 -7.45
N SER A 167 -9.51 11.23 -6.91
CA SER A 167 -9.62 12.66 -6.60
C SER A 167 -9.49 13.57 -7.82
N GLY A 168 -8.88 13.08 -8.90
CA GLY A 168 -8.46 13.88 -10.05
C GLY A 168 -7.14 14.64 -9.82
N GLY A 169 -6.54 14.50 -8.64
CA GLY A 169 -5.22 15.05 -8.31
C GLY A 169 -4.09 14.05 -8.52
N LEU A 170 -2.90 14.58 -8.84
CA LEU A 170 -1.67 13.82 -9.01
C LEU A 170 -0.55 14.44 -8.16
N LEU A 171 0.20 13.59 -7.47
CA LEU A 171 1.44 13.96 -6.80
C LEU A 171 2.57 13.05 -7.34
N GLU A 172 3.63 13.65 -7.91
CA GLU A 172 4.74 12.92 -8.52
C GLU A 172 4.27 11.90 -9.58
N SER A 173 3.35 12.30 -10.45
CA SER A 173 2.64 11.45 -11.45
C SER A 173 1.74 10.37 -10.88
N ASN A 174 1.71 10.17 -9.57
CA ASN A 174 0.88 9.16 -8.93
C ASN A 174 -0.50 9.72 -8.56
N MET A 175 -1.55 8.92 -8.75
CA MET A 175 -2.89 9.34 -8.42
C MET A 175 -3.08 9.55 -6.91
N ILE A 176 -3.87 10.55 -6.59
CA ILE A 176 -4.42 10.74 -5.26
C ILE A 176 -5.83 10.18 -5.26
N MET A 177 -6.09 9.24 -4.38
CA MET A 177 -7.42 8.74 -4.08
C MET A 177 -7.94 9.40 -2.80
N TYR A 178 -9.24 9.23 -2.52
CA TYR A 178 -9.84 9.72 -1.29
C TYR A 178 -10.79 8.68 -0.71
N ASP A 179 -10.92 8.61 0.61
CA ASP A 179 -12.01 7.84 1.22
C ASP A 179 -13.29 8.68 1.25
N ARG A 180 -14.44 8.04 0.91
CA ARG A 180 -15.70 8.74 0.82
C ARG A 180 -16.34 9.07 2.16
N SER A 181 -15.88 8.42 3.25
CA SER A 181 -16.44 8.66 4.59
C SER A 181 -15.95 9.97 5.18
N THR A 182 -14.68 10.30 5.01
CA THR A 182 -14.07 11.49 5.64
C THR A 182 -13.48 12.50 4.65
N GLU A 183 -13.41 12.15 3.38
CA GLU A 183 -12.70 12.90 2.34
C GLU A 183 -11.21 13.10 2.65
N THR A 184 -10.59 12.19 3.44
CA THR A 184 -9.14 12.17 3.58
C THR A 184 -8.51 11.82 2.23
N LEU A 185 -7.48 12.58 1.84
CA LEU A 185 -6.72 12.38 0.60
C LEU A 185 -5.56 11.44 0.86
N TRP A 186 -5.39 10.42 0.00
CA TRP A 186 -4.39 9.38 0.13
C TRP A 186 -3.56 9.27 -1.14
N GLN A 187 -2.24 9.24 -1.02
CA GLN A 187 -1.39 8.95 -2.17
C GLN A 187 -1.41 7.45 -2.45
N GLN A 188 -1.72 7.06 -3.70
CA GLN A 188 -1.94 5.66 -4.04
C GLN A 188 -0.65 4.82 -3.96
N SER A 189 0.52 5.33 -4.35
CA SER A 189 1.78 4.56 -4.31
C SER A 189 2.26 4.28 -2.89
N THR A 190 2.16 5.27 -2.01
CA THR A 190 2.65 5.17 -0.63
C THR A 190 1.60 4.66 0.36
N GLY A 191 0.31 4.84 0.08
CA GLY A 191 -0.77 4.60 1.02
C GLY A 191 -0.88 5.67 2.10
N LYS A 192 -0.05 6.71 2.08
CA LYS A 192 -0.03 7.75 3.12
C LYS A 192 -1.17 8.75 2.96
N ALA A 193 -1.79 9.11 4.08
CA ALA A 193 -2.77 10.18 4.13
C ALA A 193 -2.07 11.53 3.98
N LEU A 194 -2.37 12.25 2.90
CA LEU A 194 -1.79 13.55 2.58
C LEU A 194 -2.52 14.72 3.25
N ALA A 195 -3.84 14.62 3.39
CA ALA A 195 -4.64 15.66 4.04
C ALA A 195 -5.95 15.07 4.57
N GLY A 196 -6.43 15.57 5.71
CA GLY A 196 -7.72 15.20 6.27
C GLY A 196 -7.65 14.52 7.62
N LYS A 197 -8.76 13.90 8.01
CA LYS A 197 -8.94 13.28 9.33
C LYS A 197 -7.83 12.30 9.71
N TYR A 198 -7.37 11.50 8.76
CA TYR A 198 -6.37 10.44 8.98
C TYR A 198 -4.95 10.87 8.60
N PHE A 199 -4.69 12.16 8.47
CA PHE A 199 -3.35 12.66 8.19
C PHE A 199 -2.27 12.01 9.07
N GLY A 200 -1.17 11.56 8.44
CA GLY A 200 -0.08 10.86 9.11
C GLY A 200 -0.28 9.35 9.26
N GLN A 201 -1.45 8.82 8.86
CA GLN A 201 -1.69 7.38 8.80
C GLN A 201 -1.34 6.81 7.43
N GLU A 202 -1.16 5.50 7.38
CA GLU A 202 -0.91 4.74 6.16
C GLU A 202 -1.91 3.60 6.02
N LEU A 203 -2.42 3.37 4.80
CA LEU A 203 -3.31 2.26 4.49
C LEU A 203 -2.55 0.94 4.56
N LYS A 204 -3.19 -0.07 5.12
CA LYS A 204 -2.64 -1.43 5.14
C LYS A 204 -2.68 -2.05 3.74
N ARG A 205 -1.53 -2.52 3.25
CA ARG A 205 -1.44 -3.28 1.99
C ARG A 205 -1.89 -4.72 2.20
N ASN A 206 -2.54 -5.28 1.19
CA ASN A 206 -2.88 -6.69 1.12
C ASN A 206 -2.04 -7.38 0.04
N GLN A 207 -1.76 -8.66 0.26
CA GLN A 207 -1.07 -9.52 -0.69
C GLN A 207 -1.92 -9.76 -1.94
N PHE A 208 -1.28 -9.77 -3.12
CA PHE A 208 -1.89 -10.12 -4.40
C PHE A 208 -0.83 -10.68 -5.34
N GLN A 209 -1.23 -11.19 -6.51
CA GLN A 209 -0.33 -11.58 -7.57
C GLN A 209 -0.56 -10.73 -8.82
N LEU A 210 0.49 -10.51 -9.61
CA LEU A 210 0.42 -9.90 -10.92
C LEU A 210 0.67 -10.99 -11.97
N MET A 211 -0.36 -11.31 -12.75
CA MET A 211 -0.32 -12.38 -13.75
C MET A 211 -0.98 -11.93 -15.05
N THR A 212 -0.61 -12.54 -16.15
CA THR A 212 -1.36 -12.41 -17.39
C THR A 212 -2.66 -13.23 -17.35
N LEU A 213 -3.65 -12.86 -18.13
CA LEU A 213 -4.89 -13.66 -18.23
C LEU A 213 -4.62 -15.07 -18.76
N GLY A 214 -3.60 -15.27 -19.59
CA GLY A 214 -3.16 -16.59 -20.06
C GLY A 214 -2.65 -17.47 -18.93
N GLU A 215 -1.77 -16.92 -18.06
CA GLU A 215 -1.28 -17.61 -16.87
C GLU A 215 -2.42 -17.95 -15.91
N VAL A 216 -3.34 -17.01 -15.70
CA VAL A 216 -4.53 -17.25 -14.86
C VAL A 216 -5.40 -18.37 -15.41
N ARG A 217 -5.69 -18.39 -16.72
CA ARG A 217 -6.49 -19.47 -17.33
C ARG A 217 -5.85 -20.84 -17.16
N THR A 218 -4.52 -20.88 -17.29
CA THR A 218 -3.76 -22.12 -17.13
C THR A 218 -3.75 -22.61 -15.68
N LYS A 219 -3.44 -21.71 -14.75
CA LYS A 219 -3.25 -22.07 -13.34
C LYS A 219 -4.56 -22.14 -12.57
N TYR A 220 -5.52 -21.27 -12.89
CA TYR A 220 -6.79 -21.09 -12.18
C TYR A 220 -8.00 -21.13 -13.13
N PRO A 221 -8.28 -22.27 -13.79
CA PRO A 221 -9.35 -22.36 -14.80
C PRO A 221 -10.77 -22.09 -14.26
N LYS A 222 -10.93 -22.10 -12.93
CA LYS A 222 -12.18 -21.75 -12.24
C LYS A 222 -12.21 -20.33 -11.69
N ALA A 223 -11.21 -19.49 -12.01
CA ALA A 223 -11.16 -18.10 -11.55
C ALA A 223 -12.33 -17.28 -12.09
N HIS A 224 -12.68 -16.23 -11.37
CA HIS A 224 -13.66 -15.24 -11.75
C HIS A 224 -12.97 -13.93 -12.11
N VAL A 225 -13.22 -13.42 -13.31
CA VAL A 225 -12.62 -12.21 -13.83
C VAL A 225 -13.63 -11.05 -13.81
N LEU A 226 -13.17 -9.86 -13.44
CA LEU A 226 -13.97 -8.64 -13.44
C LEU A 226 -14.58 -8.42 -14.83
N SER A 227 -15.89 -8.31 -14.86
CA SER A 227 -16.67 -8.13 -16.09
C SER A 227 -16.59 -6.68 -16.59
N GLU A 228 -16.71 -6.51 -17.91
CA GLU A 228 -16.87 -5.19 -18.53
C GLU A 228 -18.23 -4.53 -18.26
N LYS A 229 -19.15 -5.25 -17.62
CA LYS A 229 -20.46 -4.73 -17.19
C LYS A 229 -20.33 -3.88 -15.93
N THR A 230 -19.49 -2.84 -16.00
CA THR A 230 -19.18 -1.96 -14.88
C THR A 230 -20.24 -0.90 -14.60
N GLY A 231 -21.22 -0.73 -15.51
CA GLY A 231 -22.22 0.35 -15.44
C GLY A 231 -21.77 1.64 -16.13
N TYR A 232 -20.57 1.68 -16.68
CA TYR A 232 -20.02 2.86 -17.38
C TYR A 232 -19.77 2.56 -18.85
N PRO A 233 -20.09 3.51 -19.77
CA PRO A 233 -19.84 3.35 -21.21
C PRO A 233 -18.36 3.60 -21.52
N ARG A 234 -17.53 2.57 -21.38
CA ARG A 234 -16.10 2.60 -21.70
C ARG A 234 -15.78 1.58 -22.80
N ASN A 235 -14.79 1.91 -23.62
CA ASN A 235 -14.25 0.96 -24.58
C ASN A 235 -13.04 0.23 -23.99
N TYR A 236 -13.28 -0.91 -23.35
CA TYR A 236 -12.24 -1.72 -22.69
C TYR A 236 -11.30 -2.43 -23.66
N SER A 237 -11.56 -2.39 -24.96
CA SER A 237 -10.64 -2.87 -25.99
C SER A 237 -9.58 -1.84 -26.37
N SER A 238 -9.69 -0.60 -25.90
CA SER A 238 -8.69 0.45 -26.11
C SER A 238 -8.02 0.86 -24.81
N ASN A 239 -6.75 1.23 -24.90
CA ASN A 239 -5.98 1.78 -23.78
C ASN A 239 -5.77 3.29 -24.01
N PRO A 240 -6.29 4.18 -23.15
CA PRO A 240 -6.10 5.63 -23.30
C PRO A 240 -4.64 6.06 -23.14
N TYR A 241 -3.79 5.19 -22.58
CA TYR A 241 -2.35 5.41 -22.37
C TYR A 241 -1.50 4.52 -23.28
N SER A 242 -2.04 4.13 -24.46
CA SER A 242 -1.31 3.24 -25.39
C SER A 242 0.06 3.80 -25.74
N GLY A 243 1.11 2.98 -25.60
CA GLY A 243 2.51 3.36 -25.87
C GLY A 243 3.18 4.21 -24.80
N TYR A 244 2.46 4.61 -23.74
CA TYR A 244 3.05 5.38 -22.64
C TYR A 244 4.08 4.57 -21.86
N ASP A 245 3.82 3.29 -21.65
CA ASP A 245 4.67 2.35 -20.91
C ASP A 245 6.04 2.10 -21.55
N ILE A 246 6.14 2.29 -22.85
CA ILE A 246 7.40 2.14 -23.63
C ILE A 246 8.00 3.48 -24.08
N SER A 247 7.32 4.61 -23.85
CA SER A 247 7.81 5.96 -24.17
C SER A 247 8.81 6.43 -23.11
N GLU A 248 9.79 7.25 -23.51
CA GLU A 248 10.66 7.98 -22.57
C GLU A 248 10.01 9.23 -21.99
N ASP A 249 8.92 9.71 -22.59
CA ASP A 249 8.22 10.92 -22.20
C ASP A 249 7.30 10.71 -21.00
N PHE A 250 7.09 11.77 -20.23
CA PHE A 250 6.15 11.82 -19.13
C PHE A 250 4.98 12.74 -19.48
N ILE A 251 3.75 12.27 -19.23
CA ILE A 251 2.56 13.12 -19.28
C ILE A 251 2.62 14.17 -18.14
N PHE A 252 3.04 13.71 -16.97
CA PHE A 252 3.35 14.56 -15.82
C PHE A 252 4.75 14.20 -15.30
N SER A 253 5.68 15.16 -15.31
CA SER A 253 7.06 14.89 -14.88
C SER A 253 7.18 14.78 -13.38
N PRO A 254 7.91 13.78 -12.87
CA PRO A 254 8.26 13.73 -11.44
C PRO A 254 9.28 14.82 -11.09
N SER A 255 9.32 15.22 -9.83
CA SER A 255 10.28 16.25 -9.34
C SER A 255 11.71 15.72 -9.22
N PHE A 256 11.89 14.41 -9.15
CA PHE A 256 13.18 13.72 -9.07
C PHE A 256 13.24 12.60 -10.09
N ARG A 257 14.42 12.41 -10.70
CA ARG A 257 14.67 11.33 -11.66
C ARG A 257 15.95 10.61 -11.28
N ASP A 258 15.82 9.31 -11.11
CA ASP A 258 16.94 8.40 -10.95
C ASP A 258 17.14 7.64 -12.27
N THR A 259 18.36 7.73 -12.82
CA THR A 259 18.70 7.17 -14.13
C THR A 259 19.38 5.81 -14.07
N ARG A 260 19.45 5.18 -12.90
CA ARG A 260 20.02 3.83 -12.74
C ARG A 260 19.30 2.77 -13.58
N TYR A 261 18.00 2.97 -13.83
CA TYR A 261 17.16 2.14 -14.69
C TYR A 261 16.33 3.01 -15.66
N PRO A 262 15.87 2.46 -16.80
CA PRO A 262 14.88 3.13 -17.63
C PRO A 262 13.65 3.49 -16.78
N ALA A 263 13.12 4.69 -16.95
CA ALA A 263 12.14 5.27 -16.03
C ALA A 263 10.89 4.39 -15.82
N LYS A 264 10.47 3.67 -16.85
CA LYS A 264 9.24 2.84 -16.82
C LYS A 264 9.51 1.34 -16.65
N THR A 265 10.72 0.97 -16.24
CA THR A 265 11.00 -0.39 -15.79
C THR A 265 10.08 -0.73 -14.62
N ILE A 266 9.35 -1.83 -14.72
CA ILE A 266 8.48 -2.30 -13.63
C ILE A 266 9.33 -2.90 -12.52
N PHE A 267 9.10 -2.42 -11.32
CA PHE A 267 9.66 -2.94 -10.08
C PHE A 267 8.57 -3.61 -9.26
N VAL A 268 8.88 -4.74 -8.66
CA VAL A 268 8.17 -5.21 -7.49
C VAL A 268 8.82 -4.58 -6.28
N ALA A 269 8.02 -4.05 -5.37
CA ALA A 269 8.52 -3.38 -4.20
C ALA A 269 7.79 -3.83 -2.92
N PHE A 270 8.47 -3.75 -1.80
CA PHE A 270 7.91 -4.06 -0.49
C PHE A 270 8.52 -3.17 0.58
N LEU A 271 7.82 -3.01 1.69
CA LEU A 271 8.30 -2.30 2.86
C LEU A 271 8.69 -3.29 3.95
N PHE A 272 9.84 -3.08 4.59
CA PHE A 272 10.28 -3.86 5.72
C PHE A 272 10.92 -2.95 6.78
N GLY A 273 10.24 -2.81 7.92
CA GLY A 273 10.60 -1.79 8.91
C GLY A 273 10.46 -0.38 8.33
N ASP A 274 11.53 0.39 8.38
CA ASP A 274 11.63 1.76 7.86
C ASP A 274 12.22 1.85 6.44
N ARG A 275 12.45 0.70 5.79
CA ARG A 275 13.05 0.61 4.46
C ARG A 275 12.06 0.17 3.41
N ALA A 276 12.21 0.73 2.21
CA ALA A 276 11.57 0.26 0.99
C ALA A 276 12.58 -0.48 0.13
N MET A 277 12.24 -1.70 -0.29
CA MET A 277 13.05 -2.48 -1.22
C MET A 277 12.36 -2.50 -2.59
N GLY A 278 13.10 -2.16 -3.62
CA GLY A 278 12.68 -2.28 -5.02
C GLY A 278 13.51 -3.35 -5.75
N VAL A 279 12.85 -4.19 -6.55
CA VAL A 279 13.49 -5.25 -7.33
C VAL A 279 12.96 -5.18 -8.75
N PRO A 280 13.82 -5.11 -9.79
CA PRO A 280 13.37 -5.15 -11.18
C PRO A 280 12.57 -6.43 -11.45
N TRP A 281 11.32 -6.30 -11.84
CA TRP A 281 10.40 -7.44 -11.96
C TRP A 281 10.86 -8.51 -12.96
N LEU A 282 11.43 -8.10 -14.08
CA LEU A 282 11.87 -9.01 -15.13
C LEU A 282 13.14 -9.78 -14.79
N GLU A 283 13.91 -9.33 -13.78
CA GLU A 283 15.10 -10.04 -13.30
C GLU A 283 14.75 -11.18 -12.33
N LEU A 284 13.53 -11.24 -11.82
CA LEU A 284 13.02 -12.37 -11.06
C LEU A 284 12.53 -13.46 -12.01
N ARG A 285 13.32 -14.53 -12.16
CA ARG A 285 13.00 -15.67 -13.05
C ARG A 285 12.12 -16.67 -12.36
N ASP A 286 11.19 -17.25 -13.12
CA ASP A 286 10.33 -18.31 -12.62
C ASP A 286 11.13 -19.58 -12.26
N GLY A 287 10.81 -20.21 -11.15
CA GLY A 287 11.54 -21.35 -10.58
C GLY A 287 12.71 -20.97 -9.68
N GLU A 288 13.10 -19.69 -9.61
CA GLU A 288 14.25 -19.21 -8.85
C GLU A 288 13.87 -18.68 -7.47
N THR A 289 14.86 -18.74 -6.57
CA THR A 289 14.77 -18.17 -5.23
C THR A 289 15.97 -17.23 -5.03
N TYR A 290 15.69 -16.05 -4.52
CA TYR A 290 16.69 -15.01 -4.26
C TYR A 290 16.64 -14.61 -2.79
N THR A 291 17.80 -14.26 -2.23
CA THR A 291 17.90 -13.71 -0.87
C THR A 291 18.58 -12.36 -0.91
N THR A 292 18.11 -11.46 -0.09
CA THR A 292 18.70 -10.13 0.13
C THR A 292 18.61 -9.79 1.61
N GLU A 293 19.24 -8.72 2.03
CA GLU A 293 19.24 -8.27 3.42
C GLU A 293 18.62 -6.87 3.53
N VAL A 294 17.70 -6.72 4.46
CA VAL A 294 17.07 -5.42 4.81
C VAL A 294 17.08 -5.28 6.32
N ASN A 295 17.65 -4.19 6.85
CA ASN A 295 17.76 -3.96 8.30
C ASN A 295 18.42 -5.17 9.04
N GLU A 296 19.49 -5.71 8.50
CA GLU A 296 20.22 -6.87 9.05
C GLU A 296 19.35 -8.15 9.15
N GLN A 297 18.29 -8.24 8.40
CA GLN A 297 17.42 -9.41 8.32
C GLN A 297 17.35 -9.94 6.90
N GLU A 298 17.46 -11.25 6.79
CA GLU A 298 17.34 -11.94 5.50
C GLU A 298 15.89 -11.91 5.02
N ILE A 299 15.72 -11.51 3.75
CA ILE A 299 14.45 -11.52 3.03
C ILE A 299 14.61 -12.47 1.85
N THR A 300 13.66 -13.39 1.72
CA THR A 300 13.61 -14.35 0.63
C THR A 300 12.52 -13.96 -0.38
N LEU A 301 12.90 -13.88 -1.65
CA LEU A 301 11.99 -13.72 -2.78
C LEU A 301 11.99 -15.02 -3.59
N ARG A 302 10.82 -15.65 -3.75
CA ARG A 302 10.66 -16.86 -4.57
C ARG A 302 9.60 -16.64 -5.61
N LYS A 303 9.97 -16.81 -6.87
CA LYS A 303 9.02 -16.81 -7.99
C LYS A 303 8.83 -18.24 -8.48
N GLN A 304 7.59 -18.70 -8.45
CA GLN A 304 7.24 -20.08 -8.82
C GLN A 304 5.88 -20.10 -9.49
N ASP A 305 5.79 -20.72 -10.69
CA ASP A 305 4.54 -20.83 -11.46
C ASP A 305 3.82 -19.46 -11.64
N SER A 306 4.60 -18.42 -11.99
CA SER A 306 4.16 -17.03 -12.15
C SER A 306 3.66 -16.34 -10.86
N GLU A 307 3.80 -16.95 -9.70
CA GLU A 307 3.51 -16.31 -8.41
C GLU A 307 4.79 -15.91 -7.69
N LEU A 308 4.74 -14.78 -7.01
CA LEU A 308 5.83 -14.30 -6.16
C LEU A 308 5.44 -14.46 -4.68
N SER A 309 6.36 -14.96 -3.88
CA SER A 309 6.33 -14.82 -2.43
C SER A 309 7.53 -14.02 -1.97
N VAL A 310 7.30 -13.13 -1.00
CA VAL A 310 8.34 -12.39 -0.29
C VAL A 310 8.16 -12.71 1.19
N THR A 311 9.18 -13.27 1.82
CA THR A 311 9.11 -13.69 3.23
C THR A 311 10.32 -13.20 4.00
N ASP A 312 10.11 -12.92 5.29
CA ASP A 312 11.21 -12.71 6.22
C ASP A 312 11.85 -14.04 6.63
N ARG A 313 12.90 -13.97 7.47
CA ARG A 313 13.63 -15.14 7.98
C ARG A 313 12.75 -16.12 8.79
N ASP A 314 11.63 -15.66 9.34
CA ASP A 314 10.71 -16.47 10.12
C ASP A 314 9.61 -17.07 9.25
N GLY A 315 9.66 -16.84 7.92
CA GLY A 315 8.72 -17.32 6.92
C GLY A 315 7.41 -16.53 6.88
N GLN A 316 7.35 -15.34 7.50
CA GLN A 316 6.18 -14.49 7.44
C GLN A 316 6.12 -13.75 6.10
N GLU A 317 4.94 -13.75 5.48
CA GLU A 317 4.74 -13.06 4.20
C GLU A 317 4.80 -11.54 4.37
N ILE A 318 5.56 -10.91 3.47
CA ILE A 318 5.67 -9.46 3.35
C ILE A 318 4.84 -9.03 2.13
N PRO A 319 3.80 -8.20 2.31
CA PRO A 319 3.03 -7.68 1.19
C PRO A 319 3.89 -6.85 0.25
N PHE A 320 3.74 -7.09 -1.03
CA PHE A 320 4.44 -6.36 -2.07
C PHE A 320 3.46 -5.65 -3.00
N TYR A 321 4.00 -4.76 -3.84
CA TYR A 321 3.27 -4.00 -4.83
C TYR A 321 4.14 -3.80 -6.08
N PHE A 322 3.55 -3.32 -7.17
CA PHE A 322 4.26 -3.06 -8.41
C PHE A 322 4.14 -1.59 -8.78
N GLU A 323 5.23 -1.02 -9.29
CA GLU A 323 5.23 0.31 -9.89
C GLU A 323 6.43 0.51 -10.84
N MET A 324 6.39 1.56 -11.64
CA MET A 324 7.51 1.96 -12.49
C MET A 324 8.65 2.54 -11.64
N TRP A 325 9.89 2.32 -12.08
CA TRP A 325 11.11 2.80 -11.42
C TRP A 325 11.06 4.27 -11.03
N PHE A 326 10.66 5.16 -11.95
CA PHE A 326 10.62 6.59 -11.66
C PHE A 326 9.69 6.96 -10.51
N SER A 327 8.55 6.27 -10.42
CA SER A 327 7.57 6.49 -9.36
C SER A 327 8.10 6.01 -8.01
N TRP A 328 8.67 4.80 -7.98
CA TRP A 328 9.29 4.28 -6.79
C TRP A 328 10.47 5.14 -6.33
N ALA A 329 11.37 5.52 -7.25
CA ALA A 329 12.56 6.29 -6.94
C ALA A 329 12.25 7.69 -6.37
N VAL A 330 11.22 8.37 -6.87
CA VAL A 330 10.84 9.69 -6.34
C VAL A 330 10.23 9.60 -4.94
N GLN A 331 9.58 8.49 -4.60
CA GLN A 331 8.97 8.29 -3.27
C GLN A 331 10.00 7.84 -2.23
N HIS A 332 11.05 7.12 -2.65
CA HIS A 332 12.00 6.43 -1.78
C HIS A 332 13.44 6.94 -1.90
N GLN A 333 13.61 8.27 -2.02
CA GLN A 333 14.94 8.89 -2.17
C GLN A 333 15.85 8.67 -0.95
N THR A 334 15.30 8.49 0.24
CA THR A 334 16.05 8.41 1.51
C THR A 334 16.01 7.05 2.18
N ASP A 335 14.96 6.27 1.93
CA ASP A 335 14.69 4.97 2.56
C ASP A 335 14.77 3.81 1.58
N GLY A 336 14.91 4.09 0.28
CA GLY A 336 14.91 3.12 -0.81
C GLY A 336 16.21 2.34 -0.93
N MET A 337 16.09 1.03 -1.03
CA MET A 337 17.14 0.07 -1.36
C MET A 337 16.75 -0.67 -2.64
N VAL A 338 17.73 -1.02 -3.46
CA VAL A 338 17.50 -1.79 -4.69
C VAL A 338 18.26 -3.09 -4.59
N PHE A 339 17.54 -4.19 -4.78
CA PHE A 339 18.13 -5.50 -5.03
C PHE A 339 17.94 -5.85 -6.51
N ASP A 340 19.04 -6.02 -7.24
CA ASP A 340 19.03 -6.40 -8.65
C ASP A 340 19.74 -7.74 -8.82
N PRO A 341 19.00 -8.84 -9.03
CA PRO A 341 19.60 -10.17 -9.17
C PRO A 341 20.57 -10.31 -10.34
N SER A 342 20.51 -9.42 -11.34
CA SER A 342 21.40 -9.40 -12.50
C SER A 342 22.71 -8.65 -12.26
N ARG A 343 22.81 -7.92 -11.15
CA ARG A 343 23.96 -7.09 -10.78
C ARG A 343 24.45 -7.52 -9.41
N PRO A 344 25.55 -8.29 -9.34
CA PRO A 344 26.13 -8.76 -8.09
C PRO A 344 26.69 -7.63 -7.20
#